data_4d224b90f74424c2f58b1fabeb839420
#
_entry.id   4d224b90f74424c2f58b1fabeb839420
#
_cell.length_a   1.000
_cell.length_b   1.000
_cell.length_c   1.000
_cell.angle_alpha   90.00
_cell.angle_beta   90.00
_cell.angle_gamma   90.00
#
_symmetry.space_group_name_H-M   'P 1'
#
loop_
_entity.id
_entity.type
_entity.pdbx_description
1 polymer ?
#
loop_
_entity_poly.entity_id
_entity_poly.type
_entity_poly.pdbx_seq_one_letter_code
_entity_poly.pdbx_strand_id
1 'polypeptide(L)'
;MNLARAIEIAASAHKNQADKGGNPYILHPIRVMMSLDTEDEKMVGVLHDVVEDSDEWDFERLREEGFEENILSALKSVTKLSEDEDYQQFIKRAAQNEIGRNVKIADIKDNLDVTRLKSISEKDVARLNKYKRALDKLSI
;
A
#
# COMPACT_ATOMS: atom_id res chain seq x y z
N MET A 1 14.10 -11.42 9.80
CA MET A 1 13.73 -10.35 8.89
C MET A 1 13.24 -9.14 9.67
N ASN A 2 13.56 -7.94 9.27
CA ASN A 2 13.26 -6.75 10.06
C ASN A 2 12.80 -5.57 9.19
N LEU A 3 12.38 -4.50 9.85
CA LEU A 3 11.87 -3.29 9.19
C LEU A 3 12.92 -2.65 8.28
N ALA A 4 14.19 -2.62 8.68
CA ALA A 4 15.25 -2.01 7.87
C ALA A 4 15.38 -2.71 6.51
N ARG A 5 15.30 -4.03 6.48
CA ARG A 5 15.37 -4.78 5.22
C ARG A 5 14.12 -4.52 4.36
N ALA A 6 12.95 -4.42 4.99
CA ALA A 6 11.72 -4.06 4.26
C ALA A 6 11.85 -2.69 3.59
N ILE A 7 12.42 -1.71 4.29
CA ILE A 7 12.68 -0.38 3.74
C ILE A 7 13.66 -0.43 2.57
N GLU A 8 14.74 -1.21 2.69
CA GLU A 8 15.71 -1.39 1.61
C GLU A 8 15.05 -1.95 0.35
N ILE A 9 14.20 -2.98 0.51
CA ILE A 9 13.49 -3.59 -0.60
C ILE A 9 12.56 -2.58 -1.28
N ALA A 10 11.78 -1.85 -0.49
CA ALA A 10 10.86 -0.85 -1.02
C ALA A 10 11.61 0.28 -1.74
N ALA A 11 12.71 0.77 -1.16
CA ALA A 11 13.53 1.81 -1.77
C ALA A 11 14.09 1.35 -3.12
N SER A 12 14.57 0.12 -3.20
CA SER A 12 15.08 -0.46 -4.44
C SER A 12 13.96 -0.62 -5.49
N ALA A 13 12.81 -1.14 -5.07
CA ALA A 13 11.67 -1.40 -5.96
C ALA A 13 11.11 -0.12 -6.59
N HIS A 14 11.08 0.97 -5.82
CA HIS A 14 10.44 2.23 -6.24
C HIS A 14 11.43 3.31 -6.66
N LYS A 15 12.72 3.01 -6.76
CA LYS A 15 13.79 4.02 -6.93
C LYS A 15 13.65 4.94 -8.14
N ASN A 16 13.01 4.47 -9.21
CA ASN A 16 12.85 5.23 -10.45
C ASN A 16 11.41 5.65 -10.71
N GLN A 17 10.54 5.51 -9.72
CA GLN A 17 9.10 5.75 -9.84
C GLN A 17 8.75 7.12 -9.25
N ALA A 18 7.88 7.87 -9.95
CA ALA A 18 7.37 9.15 -9.48
C ALA A 18 5.86 9.04 -9.25
N ASP A 19 5.35 9.83 -8.30
CA ASP A 19 3.91 9.93 -8.05
C ASP A 19 3.26 10.93 -9.03
N LYS A 20 1.94 11.14 -8.88
CA LYS A 20 1.18 12.05 -9.75
C LYS A 20 1.61 13.51 -9.62
N GLY A 21 2.20 13.89 -8.51
CA GLY A 21 2.72 15.23 -8.28
C GLY A 21 4.16 15.41 -8.76
N GLY A 22 4.78 14.36 -9.31
CA GLY A 22 6.17 14.38 -9.75
C GLY A 22 7.20 14.15 -8.67
N ASN A 23 6.77 13.77 -7.46
CA ASN A 23 7.66 13.49 -6.33
C ASN A 23 8.11 12.01 -6.37
N PRO A 24 9.26 11.68 -5.72
CA PRO A 24 9.66 10.28 -5.62
C PRO A 24 8.57 9.42 -5.00
N TYR A 25 8.18 8.35 -5.68
CA TYR A 25 7.08 7.48 -5.24
C TYR A 25 7.32 6.86 -3.87
N ILE A 26 8.60 6.55 -3.56
CA ILE A 26 8.96 5.92 -2.28
C ILE A 26 8.44 6.70 -1.06
N LEU A 27 8.19 8.00 -1.20
CA LEU A 27 7.68 8.81 -0.10
C LEU A 27 6.29 8.36 0.35
N HIS A 28 5.45 7.85 -0.59
CA HIS A 28 4.13 7.34 -0.24
C HIS A 28 4.20 6.11 0.70
N PRO A 29 4.87 5.00 0.33
CA PRO A 29 4.98 3.88 1.27
C PRO A 29 5.69 4.24 2.58
N ILE A 30 6.63 5.20 2.57
CA ILE A 30 7.26 5.66 3.81
C ILE A 30 6.24 6.41 4.68
N ARG A 31 5.41 7.29 4.11
CA ARG A 31 4.36 7.98 4.90
C ARG A 31 3.35 6.99 5.46
N VAL A 32 2.95 6.00 4.66
CA VAL A 32 2.06 4.92 5.12
C VAL A 32 2.69 4.20 6.31
N MET A 33 3.93 3.78 6.17
CA MET A 33 4.69 3.11 7.24
C MET A 33 4.72 3.95 8.52
N MET A 34 5.04 5.23 8.38
CA MET A 34 5.19 6.13 9.54
C MET A 34 3.87 6.39 10.28
N SER A 35 2.74 6.16 9.64
CA SER A 35 1.43 6.34 10.26
C SER A 35 0.91 5.10 10.98
N LEU A 36 1.65 3.99 10.90
CA LEU A 36 1.26 2.70 11.51
C LEU A 36 1.98 2.49 12.85
N ASP A 37 1.44 1.61 13.69
CA ASP A 37 1.88 1.48 15.07
C ASP A 37 2.87 0.33 15.33
N THR A 38 2.59 -0.87 14.78
CA THR A 38 3.41 -2.05 15.07
C THR A 38 4.48 -2.25 14.01
N GLU A 39 5.55 -2.99 14.36
CA GLU A 39 6.60 -3.31 13.39
C GLU A 39 6.06 -4.12 12.22
N ASP A 40 5.17 -5.09 12.49
CA ASP A 40 4.54 -5.88 11.43
C ASP A 40 3.73 -5.00 10.47
N GLU A 41 2.92 -4.09 11.01
CA GLU A 41 2.16 -3.15 10.18
C GLU A 41 3.08 -2.25 9.36
N LYS A 42 4.16 -1.76 9.96
CA LYS A 42 5.13 -0.91 9.25
C LYS A 42 5.80 -1.65 8.10
N MET A 43 6.17 -2.91 8.30
CA MET A 43 6.75 -3.74 7.24
C MET A 43 5.75 -3.92 6.08
N VAL A 44 4.51 -4.27 6.39
CA VAL A 44 3.48 -4.43 5.38
C VAL A 44 3.21 -3.08 4.68
N GLY A 45 3.16 -2.01 5.45
CA GLY A 45 2.93 -0.66 4.92
C GLY A 45 3.99 -0.22 3.91
N VAL A 46 5.26 -0.40 4.23
CA VAL A 46 6.34 0.01 3.32
C VAL A 46 6.45 -0.91 2.10
N LEU A 47 6.00 -2.16 2.21
CA LEU A 47 6.05 -3.15 1.13
C LEU A 47 4.77 -3.25 0.30
N HIS A 48 3.70 -2.54 0.67
CA HIS A 48 2.36 -2.82 0.14
C HIS A 48 2.21 -2.69 -1.38
N ASP A 49 3.03 -1.87 -2.04
CA ASP A 49 3.00 -1.69 -3.49
C ASP A 49 4.16 -2.37 -4.22
N VAL A 50 5.05 -3.05 -3.50
CA VAL A 50 6.27 -3.61 -4.11
C VAL A 50 5.94 -4.70 -5.14
N VAL A 51 5.04 -5.61 -4.81
CA VAL A 51 4.71 -6.73 -5.71
C VAL A 51 3.98 -6.24 -6.95
N GLU A 52 3.08 -5.25 -6.82
CA GLU A 52 2.36 -4.68 -7.97
C GLU A 52 3.27 -3.88 -8.90
N ASP A 53 4.20 -3.12 -8.32
CA ASP A 53 4.95 -2.09 -9.05
C ASP A 53 6.33 -2.55 -9.53
N SER A 54 6.83 -3.69 -9.05
CA SER A 54 8.17 -4.19 -9.40
C SER A 54 8.12 -5.57 -10.01
N ASP A 55 8.78 -5.75 -11.14
CA ASP A 55 8.93 -7.07 -11.78
C ASP A 55 9.94 -7.96 -11.05
N GLU A 56 10.78 -7.37 -10.21
CA GLU A 56 11.82 -8.10 -9.49
C GLU A 56 11.34 -8.78 -8.22
N TRP A 57 10.18 -8.39 -7.68
CA TRP A 57 9.68 -8.88 -6.39
C TRP A 57 8.32 -9.54 -6.53
N ASP A 58 8.19 -10.75 -5.96
CA ASP A 58 6.93 -11.45 -5.80
C ASP A 58 6.85 -12.03 -4.38
N PHE A 59 5.75 -12.69 -4.05
CA PHE A 59 5.57 -13.24 -2.70
C PHE A 59 6.59 -14.34 -2.39
N GLU A 60 6.96 -15.16 -3.37
CA GLU A 60 7.97 -16.21 -3.16
C GLU A 60 9.33 -15.61 -2.83
N ARG A 61 9.73 -14.58 -3.55
CA ARG A 61 11.01 -13.93 -3.28
C ARG A 61 11.03 -13.26 -1.90
N LEU A 62 9.91 -12.68 -1.49
CA LEU A 62 9.78 -12.13 -0.13
C LEU A 62 9.85 -13.24 0.91
N ARG A 63 9.25 -14.39 0.65
CA ARG A 63 9.34 -15.54 1.54
C ARG A 63 10.80 -16.01 1.67
N GLU A 64 11.53 -16.07 0.58
CA GLU A 64 12.95 -16.43 0.57
C GLU A 64 13.82 -15.44 1.36
N GLU A 65 13.42 -14.18 1.40
CA GLU A 65 14.09 -13.17 2.24
C GLU A 65 13.86 -13.37 3.73
N GLY A 66 12.88 -14.20 4.09
CA GLY A 66 12.59 -14.55 5.48
C GLY A 66 11.37 -13.87 6.09
N PHE A 67 10.53 -13.22 5.28
CA PHE A 67 9.29 -12.67 5.79
C PHE A 67 8.33 -13.79 6.16
N GLU A 68 7.73 -13.68 7.35
CA GLU A 68 6.85 -14.70 7.91
C GLU A 68 5.49 -14.73 7.19
N GLU A 69 4.76 -15.85 7.34
CA GLU A 69 3.48 -16.03 6.66
C GLU A 69 2.43 -15.00 7.05
N ASN A 70 2.43 -14.51 8.30
CA ASN A 70 1.51 -13.46 8.70
C ASN A 70 1.76 -12.15 7.93
N ILE A 71 3.01 -11.83 7.63
CA ILE A 71 3.37 -10.66 6.82
C ILE A 71 2.95 -10.88 5.36
N LEU A 72 3.25 -12.06 4.82
CA LEU A 72 2.91 -12.38 3.43
C LEU A 72 1.39 -12.42 3.22
N SER A 73 0.64 -12.98 4.17
CA SER A 73 -0.83 -12.98 4.12
C SER A 73 -1.41 -11.57 4.14
N ALA A 74 -0.85 -10.70 5.00
CA ALA A 74 -1.26 -9.31 5.05
C ALA A 74 -0.95 -8.58 3.75
N LEU A 75 0.24 -8.81 3.16
CA LEU A 75 0.62 -8.22 1.88
C LEU A 75 -0.33 -8.67 0.76
N LYS A 76 -0.69 -9.96 0.72
CA LYS A 76 -1.66 -10.46 -0.27
C LYS A 76 -3.00 -9.77 -0.14
N SER A 77 -3.45 -9.48 1.09
CA SER A 77 -4.73 -8.82 1.32
C SER A 77 -4.77 -7.38 0.81
N VAL A 78 -3.63 -6.74 0.64
CA VAL A 78 -3.52 -5.35 0.16
C VAL A 78 -2.90 -5.25 -1.24
N THR A 79 -2.73 -6.39 -1.92
CA THR A 79 -2.22 -6.47 -3.29
C THR A 79 -3.36 -6.92 -4.21
N LYS A 80 -3.58 -6.21 -5.32
CA LYS A 80 -4.58 -6.63 -6.31
C LYS A 80 -4.22 -8.00 -6.87
N LEU A 81 -5.24 -8.86 -7.02
CA LEU A 81 -5.07 -10.19 -7.61
C LEU A 81 -4.86 -10.10 -9.13
N SER A 82 -5.48 -9.11 -9.78
CA SER A 82 -5.34 -8.84 -11.21
C SER A 82 -5.77 -7.40 -11.47
N GLU A 83 -5.47 -6.86 -12.64
CA GLU A 83 -5.94 -5.53 -13.05
C GLU A 83 -7.47 -5.44 -13.09
N ASP A 84 -8.12 -6.59 -13.33
CA ASP A 84 -9.58 -6.67 -13.46
C ASP A 84 -10.29 -6.90 -12.13
N GLU A 85 -9.58 -7.03 -11.03
CA GLU A 85 -10.22 -7.21 -9.73
C GLU A 85 -11.09 -6.01 -9.39
N ASP A 86 -12.37 -6.28 -9.05
CA ASP A 86 -13.29 -5.24 -8.61
C ASP A 86 -12.77 -4.58 -7.33
N TYR A 87 -12.78 -3.25 -7.31
CA TYR A 87 -12.24 -2.49 -6.18
C TYR A 87 -12.96 -2.83 -4.88
N GLN A 88 -14.28 -3.03 -4.91
CA GLN A 88 -15.05 -3.37 -3.71
C GLN A 88 -14.64 -4.74 -3.15
N GLN A 89 -14.34 -5.72 -4.02
CA GLN A 89 -13.85 -7.02 -3.58
C GLN A 89 -12.45 -6.92 -2.97
N PHE A 90 -11.61 -6.10 -3.56
CA PHE A 90 -10.28 -5.82 -3.03
C PHE A 90 -10.38 -5.26 -1.61
N ILE A 91 -11.23 -4.27 -1.40
CA ILE A 91 -11.45 -3.66 -0.08
C ILE A 91 -11.97 -4.70 0.93
N LYS A 92 -12.89 -5.58 0.51
CA LYS A 92 -13.38 -6.66 1.37
C LYS A 92 -12.27 -7.60 1.81
N ARG A 93 -11.36 -7.97 0.90
CA ARG A 93 -10.22 -8.83 1.24
C ARG A 93 -9.30 -8.15 2.27
N ALA A 94 -8.98 -6.88 2.05
CA ALA A 94 -8.16 -6.12 2.99
C ALA A 94 -8.83 -6.05 4.37
N ALA A 95 -10.15 -5.87 4.41
CA ALA A 95 -10.91 -5.77 5.65
C ALA A 95 -10.88 -7.06 6.48
N GLN A 96 -10.65 -8.21 5.87
CA GLN A 96 -10.62 -9.51 6.54
C GLN A 96 -9.29 -9.83 7.22
N ASN A 97 -8.24 -9.06 6.95
CA ASN A 97 -6.93 -9.23 7.57
C ASN A 97 -6.67 -8.03 8.47
N GLU A 98 -6.39 -8.25 9.74
CA GLU A 98 -6.24 -7.16 10.71
C GLU A 98 -5.11 -6.19 10.31
N ILE A 99 -3.94 -6.72 9.97
CA ILE A 99 -2.81 -5.89 9.52
C ILE A 99 -3.16 -5.22 8.18
N GLY A 100 -3.69 -5.99 7.23
CA GLY A 100 -4.07 -5.49 5.92
C GLY A 100 -5.11 -4.37 5.99
N ARG A 101 -6.09 -4.48 6.89
CA ARG A 101 -7.08 -3.43 7.11
C ARG A 101 -6.41 -2.12 7.54
N ASN A 102 -5.55 -2.19 8.55
CA ASN A 102 -4.88 -1.00 9.08
C ASN A 102 -3.97 -0.36 8.03
N VAL A 103 -3.24 -1.18 7.27
CA VAL A 103 -2.38 -0.71 6.18
C VAL A 103 -3.22 -0.05 5.08
N LYS A 104 -4.34 -0.66 4.69
CA LYS A 104 -5.20 -0.09 3.63
C LYS A 104 -5.84 1.22 4.08
N ILE A 105 -6.22 1.34 5.34
CA ILE A 105 -6.70 2.62 5.90
C ILE A 105 -5.61 3.69 5.78
N ALA A 106 -4.39 3.38 6.17
CA ALA A 106 -3.26 4.31 6.11
C ALA A 106 -2.94 4.71 4.65
N ASP A 107 -2.96 3.74 3.73
CA ASP A 107 -2.75 3.95 2.30
C ASP A 107 -3.80 4.92 1.74
N ILE A 108 -5.07 4.67 2.02
CA ILE A 108 -6.18 5.52 1.55
C ILE A 108 -6.06 6.93 2.14
N LYS A 109 -5.76 7.05 3.42
CA LYS A 109 -5.61 8.37 4.05
C LYS A 109 -4.50 9.19 3.41
N ASP A 110 -3.37 8.58 3.07
CA ASP A 110 -2.30 9.28 2.38
C ASP A 110 -2.76 9.71 0.97
N ASN A 111 -3.50 8.86 0.27
CA ASN A 111 -4.02 9.16 -1.06
C ASN A 111 -5.15 10.19 -1.04
N LEU A 112 -5.79 10.43 0.09
CA LEU A 112 -6.80 11.48 0.25
C LEU A 112 -6.17 12.86 0.51
N ASP A 113 -4.88 12.94 0.76
CA ASP A 113 -4.18 14.20 0.95
C ASP A 113 -3.91 14.85 -0.42
N VAL A 114 -4.72 15.85 -0.74
CA VAL A 114 -4.64 16.55 -2.03
C VAL A 114 -3.63 17.69 -2.05
N THR A 115 -2.96 17.96 -0.92
CA THR A 115 -2.04 19.10 -0.81
C THR A 115 -0.83 18.97 -1.74
N ARG A 116 -0.50 17.76 -2.20
CA ARG A 116 0.62 17.49 -3.11
C ARG A 116 0.26 17.67 -4.58
N LEU A 117 -1.03 17.82 -4.90
CA LEU A 117 -1.50 18.04 -6.27
C LEU A 117 -1.48 19.52 -6.59
N LYS A 118 -1.06 19.87 -7.82
CA LYS A 118 -1.09 21.26 -8.27
C LYS A 118 -2.51 21.75 -8.50
N SER A 119 -3.38 20.86 -8.96
CA SER A 119 -4.81 21.13 -9.17
C SER A 119 -5.57 19.81 -9.07
N ILE A 120 -6.87 19.91 -8.88
CA ILE A 120 -7.74 18.73 -8.72
C ILE A 120 -8.60 18.61 -9.97
N SER A 121 -8.40 17.53 -10.76
CA SER A 121 -9.16 17.24 -11.96
C SER A 121 -10.45 16.47 -11.64
N GLU A 122 -11.31 16.30 -12.63
CA GLU A 122 -12.53 15.46 -12.48
C GLU A 122 -12.17 14.01 -12.17
N LYS A 123 -11.07 13.48 -12.73
CA LYS A 123 -10.58 12.14 -12.42
C LYS A 123 -10.13 12.03 -10.96
N ASP A 124 -9.51 13.09 -10.45
CA ASP A 124 -9.10 13.14 -9.05
C ASP A 124 -10.31 13.12 -8.13
N VAL A 125 -11.36 13.90 -8.44
CA VAL A 125 -12.60 13.92 -7.65
C VAL A 125 -13.23 12.53 -7.60
N ALA A 126 -13.34 11.85 -8.74
CA ALA A 126 -13.90 10.49 -8.80
C ALA A 126 -13.10 9.50 -7.96
N ARG A 127 -11.76 9.59 -8.03
CA ARG A 127 -10.86 8.75 -7.25
C ARG A 127 -10.99 9.03 -5.75
N LEU A 128 -11.04 10.29 -5.37
CA LEU A 128 -11.19 10.70 -3.96
C LEU A 128 -12.52 10.20 -3.38
N ASN A 129 -13.60 10.27 -4.14
CA ASN A 129 -14.90 9.74 -3.71
C ASN A 129 -14.85 8.23 -3.51
N LYS A 130 -14.16 7.50 -4.40
CA LYS A 130 -13.96 6.06 -4.28
C LYS A 130 -13.19 5.72 -3.00
N TYR A 131 -12.13 6.46 -2.72
CA TYR A 131 -11.31 6.27 -1.51
C TYR A 131 -12.12 6.57 -0.24
N LYS A 132 -12.90 7.63 -0.25
CA LYS A 132 -13.72 7.98 0.92
C LYS A 132 -14.72 6.89 1.24
N ARG A 133 -15.38 6.33 0.23
CA ARG A 133 -16.32 5.22 0.43
C ARG A 133 -15.63 3.97 0.99
N ALA A 134 -14.43 3.66 0.47
CA ALA A 134 -13.64 2.53 0.95
C ALA A 134 -13.21 2.75 2.40
N LEU A 135 -12.76 3.95 2.74
CA LEU A 135 -12.35 4.29 4.10
C LEU A 135 -13.50 4.09 5.09
N ASP A 136 -14.70 4.52 4.73
CA ASP A 136 -15.88 4.34 5.58
C ASP A 136 -16.17 2.85 5.84
N LYS A 137 -16.02 2.00 4.83
CA LYS A 137 -16.20 0.55 4.99
C LYS A 137 -15.14 -0.08 5.88
N LEU A 138 -13.88 0.34 5.73
CA LEU A 138 -12.76 -0.22 6.50
C LEU A 138 -12.79 0.23 7.96
N SER A 139 -13.41 1.34 8.24
CA SER A 139 -13.41 1.97 9.57
C SER A 139 -14.56 1.50 10.48
N ILE A 140 -15.43 0.61 10.00
CA ILE A 140 -16.58 0.08 10.79
C ILE A 140 -16.13 -0.98 11.79
#